data_9b188aeb0a3fa7c1473521916973ad7f
#
_entry.id   9b188aeb0a3fa7c1473521916973ad7f
#
_cell.length_a   1.000
_cell.length_b   1.000
_cell.length_c   1.000
_cell.angle_alpha   90.00
_cell.angle_beta   90.00
_cell.angle_gamma   90.00
#
_symmetry.space_group_name_H-M   'P 1'
#
loop_
_entity.id
_entity.type
_entity.pdbx_description
1 polymer ?
#
loop_
_entity_poly.entity_id
_entity_poly.type
_entity_poly.pdbx_seq_one_letter_code
_entity_poly.pdbx_strand_id
1 'polypeptide(L)'
;MPIRTDESHDRRADAPVAHQCTHCGHQMHDRQYTMISGLPVCEHCLLASRKQLAGLTKAHPYEDFVESLALALDLREQETGLHSKRVASHTLILAQHFYRKTHELREVYWGSLLHDVGKIGVPDAILLKPGRLTDDEWAIMRQHPENGFHLLEKLPYLSFAAKVVLCHEERFDGSGYPAGLKGQEIPLPARLFAVIDTLDAMTFDRPYRKALSFDAAKVEIMRMAGSQFDPQAVDAFVREEAILREMTALDYLAGPLQRL
;
A
#
# COMPACT_ATOMS: atom_id res chain seq x y z
N MET A 1 -37.00 -56.45 1.28
CA MET A 1 -37.01 -55.28 0.35
C MET A 1 -36.56 -54.09 1.12
N PRO A 2 -35.35 -53.54 0.90
CA PRO A 2 -34.95 -52.30 1.48
C PRO A 2 -35.13 -51.17 0.46
N ILE A 3 -35.67 -50.07 0.94
CA ILE A 3 -35.94 -48.83 0.22
C ILE A 3 -34.59 -48.11 0.01
N ARG A 4 -34.25 -47.85 -1.25
CA ARG A 4 -33.13 -46.97 -1.63
C ARG A 4 -33.62 -45.53 -1.52
N THR A 5 -33.02 -44.74 -0.65
CA THR A 5 -33.07 -43.28 -0.70
C THR A 5 -31.88 -42.79 -1.50
N ASP A 6 -32.15 -42.37 -2.71
CA ASP A 6 -31.21 -41.68 -3.60
C ASP A 6 -31.27 -40.20 -3.25
N GLU A 7 -30.30 -39.72 -2.44
CA GLU A 7 -30.07 -38.31 -2.24
C GLU A 7 -28.79 -37.91 -3.01
N SER A 8 -28.96 -37.77 -4.32
CA SER A 8 -27.99 -37.03 -5.14
C SER A 8 -28.11 -35.54 -4.83
N HIS A 9 -27.30 -35.06 -3.85
CA HIS A 9 -27.05 -33.61 -3.69
C HIS A 9 -26.23 -33.15 -4.86
N ASP A 10 -26.91 -32.64 -5.88
CA ASP A 10 -26.33 -31.86 -6.98
C ASP A 10 -25.74 -30.56 -6.40
N ARG A 11 -24.48 -30.61 -5.93
CA ARG A 11 -23.68 -29.40 -5.64
C ARG A 11 -23.22 -28.86 -6.98
N ARG A 12 -24.07 -28.15 -7.67
CA ARG A 12 -23.63 -27.20 -8.69
C ARG A 12 -22.83 -26.13 -7.95
N ALA A 13 -21.51 -26.21 -8.02
CA ALA A 13 -20.67 -25.10 -7.68
C ALA A 13 -21.08 -23.94 -8.58
N ASP A 14 -21.67 -22.90 -8.01
CA ASP A 14 -21.97 -21.67 -8.73
C ASP A 14 -20.71 -21.21 -9.42
N ALA A 15 -20.75 -21.10 -10.75
CA ALA A 15 -19.63 -20.56 -11.52
C ALA A 15 -19.37 -19.13 -11.02
N PRO A 16 -18.10 -18.74 -10.82
CA PRO A 16 -17.78 -17.42 -10.33
C PRO A 16 -18.40 -16.36 -11.24
N VAL A 17 -19.18 -15.44 -10.66
CA VAL A 17 -19.83 -14.37 -11.40
C VAL A 17 -18.74 -13.41 -11.87
N ALA A 18 -18.49 -13.37 -13.18
CA ALA A 18 -17.59 -12.41 -13.76
C ALA A 18 -18.24 -11.03 -13.79
N HIS A 19 -17.65 -10.05 -13.15
CA HIS A 19 -18.07 -8.64 -13.23
C HIS A 19 -17.21 -7.89 -14.22
N GLN A 20 -17.79 -6.87 -14.85
CA GLN A 20 -17.08 -5.97 -15.75
C GLN A 20 -16.93 -4.62 -15.09
N CYS A 21 -15.70 -4.08 -15.07
CA CYS A 21 -15.45 -2.74 -14.55
C CYS A 21 -16.23 -1.70 -15.36
N THR A 22 -17.03 -0.89 -14.70
CA THR A 22 -17.86 0.14 -15.35
C THR A 22 -17.05 1.28 -15.95
N HIS A 23 -15.77 1.45 -15.56
CA HIS A 23 -14.90 2.51 -16.05
C HIS A 23 -14.05 2.08 -17.25
N CYS A 24 -13.41 0.91 -17.18
CA CYS A 24 -12.46 0.49 -18.22
C CYS A 24 -12.91 -0.75 -19.02
N GLY A 25 -14.04 -1.36 -18.66
CA GLY A 25 -14.54 -2.56 -19.33
C GLY A 25 -13.77 -3.85 -19.01
N HIS A 26 -12.76 -3.80 -18.12
CA HIS A 26 -11.98 -4.97 -17.76
C HIS A 26 -12.85 -6.04 -17.09
N GLN A 27 -12.71 -7.30 -17.54
CA GLN A 27 -13.38 -8.45 -16.93
C GLN A 27 -12.69 -8.79 -15.60
N MET A 28 -13.44 -8.79 -14.50
CA MET A 28 -12.95 -9.07 -13.17
C MET A 28 -13.55 -10.39 -12.70
N HIS A 29 -12.69 -11.26 -12.19
CA HIS A 29 -13.12 -12.46 -11.49
C HIS A 29 -13.26 -12.14 -10.00
N ASP A 30 -14.03 -12.94 -9.27
CA ASP A 30 -14.39 -12.72 -7.87
C ASP A 30 -13.33 -11.97 -7.05
N ARG A 31 -13.74 -10.84 -6.45
CA ARG A 31 -12.99 -10.03 -5.49
C ARG A 31 -11.92 -9.06 -6.04
N GLN A 32 -11.82 -8.85 -7.34
CA GLN A 32 -10.92 -7.84 -7.93
C GLN A 32 -11.61 -6.48 -8.15
N TYR A 33 -12.71 -6.22 -7.46
CA TYR A 33 -13.48 -4.99 -7.63
C TYR A 33 -14.15 -4.56 -6.32
N THR A 34 -14.45 -3.28 -6.23
CA THR A 34 -15.33 -2.71 -5.20
C THR A 34 -16.61 -2.18 -5.81
N MET A 35 -17.65 -2.06 -5.00
CA MET A 35 -18.91 -1.45 -5.43
C MET A 35 -18.91 0.02 -5.06
N ILE A 36 -18.78 0.90 -6.03
CA ILE A 36 -18.92 2.35 -5.84
C ILE A 36 -20.28 2.76 -6.36
N SER A 37 -21.12 3.30 -5.47
CA SER A 37 -22.52 3.69 -5.82
C SER A 37 -23.30 2.57 -6.50
N GLY A 38 -23.08 1.32 -6.09
CA GLY A 38 -23.74 0.15 -6.67
C GLY A 38 -23.14 -0.34 -8.00
N LEU A 39 -22.01 0.22 -8.46
CA LEU A 39 -21.36 -0.15 -9.71
C LEU A 39 -19.99 -0.82 -9.46
N PRO A 40 -19.66 -1.93 -10.14
CA PRO A 40 -18.38 -2.61 -9.98
C PRO A 40 -17.24 -1.82 -10.62
N VAL A 41 -16.20 -1.53 -9.82
CA VAL A 41 -15.01 -0.76 -10.24
C VAL A 41 -13.77 -1.56 -9.89
N CYS A 42 -12.87 -1.81 -10.85
CA CYS A 42 -11.63 -2.52 -10.58
C CYS A 42 -10.64 -1.64 -9.79
N GLU A 43 -9.71 -2.29 -9.09
CA GLU A 43 -8.70 -1.60 -8.31
C GLU A 43 -7.95 -0.53 -9.09
N HIS A 44 -7.51 -0.85 -10.30
CA HIS A 44 -6.80 0.10 -11.17
C HIS A 44 -7.58 1.41 -11.38
N CYS A 45 -8.87 1.30 -11.67
CA CYS A 45 -9.73 2.47 -11.85
C CYS A 45 -9.99 3.19 -10.53
N LEU A 46 -10.10 2.46 -9.43
CA LEU A 46 -10.25 3.05 -8.10
C LEU A 46 -9.00 3.87 -7.73
N LEU A 47 -7.81 3.30 -7.85
CA LEU A 47 -6.54 4.00 -7.56
C LEU A 47 -6.34 5.21 -8.48
N ALA A 48 -6.65 5.08 -9.78
CA ALA A 48 -6.61 6.19 -10.71
C ALA A 48 -7.58 7.32 -10.32
N SER A 49 -8.79 7.00 -9.85
CA SER A 49 -9.74 8.00 -9.38
C SER A 49 -9.23 8.78 -8.15
N ARG A 50 -8.47 8.15 -7.25
CA ARG A 50 -7.87 8.82 -6.08
C ARG A 50 -6.78 9.81 -6.50
N LYS A 51 -5.91 9.45 -7.46
CA LYS A 51 -4.97 10.39 -8.08
C LYS A 51 -5.70 11.58 -8.70
N GLN A 52 -6.79 11.32 -9.41
CA GLN A 52 -7.60 12.36 -10.04
C GLN A 52 -8.23 13.32 -9.02
N LEU A 53 -8.78 12.81 -7.92
CA LEU A 53 -9.34 13.63 -6.83
C LEU A 53 -8.27 14.51 -6.18
N ALA A 54 -7.03 14.06 -6.11
CA ALA A 54 -5.89 14.84 -5.64
C ALA A 54 -5.37 15.86 -6.67
N GLY A 55 -6.01 15.98 -7.85
CA GLY A 55 -5.59 16.89 -8.91
C GLY A 55 -4.35 16.41 -9.70
N LEU A 56 -3.94 15.16 -9.54
CA LEU A 56 -2.80 14.57 -10.26
C LEU A 56 -3.21 14.05 -11.66
N THR A 57 -4.00 14.85 -12.37
CA THR A 57 -4.54 14.47 -13.70
C THR A 57 -3.61 14.82 -14.86
N LYS A 58 -2.73 15.80 -14.65
CA LYS A 58 -1.76 16.16 -15.68
C LYS A 58 -0.57 15.22 -15.61
N ALA A 59 -0.32 14.49 -16.69
CA ALA A 59 0.87 13.67 -16.84
C ALA A 59 2.12 14.52 -16.54
N HIS A 60 2.97 14.02 -15.65
CA HIS A 60 4.29 14.60 -15.40
C HIS A 60 5.32 13.81 -16.21
N PRO A 61 6.32 14.45 -16.85
CA PRO A 61 7.28 13.74 -17.69
C PRO A 61 7.97 12.52 -17.06
N TYR A 62 8.04 12.48 -15.75
CA TYR A 62 8.68 11.39 -14.99
C TYR A 62 7.69 10.42 -14.32
N GLU A 63 6.39 10.61 -14.50
CA GLU A 63 5.37 9.80 -13.84
C GLU A 63 5.50 8.32 -14.17
N ASP A 64 5.54 8.00 -15.47
CA ASP A 64 5.64 6.62 -15.96
C ASP A 64 6.96 5.95 -15.51
N PHE A 65 8.04 6.71 -15.47
CA PHE A 65 9.33 6.22 -14.98
C PHE A 65 9.25 5.85 -13.49
N VAL A 66 8.69 6.72 -12.66
CA VAL A 66 8.55 6.51 -11.22
C VAL A 66 7.63 5.31 -10.95
N GLU A 67 6.51 5.20 -11.65
CA GLU A 67 5.60 4.06 -11.51
C GLU A 67 6.24 2.74 -11.99
N SER A 68 7.03 2.77 -13.05
CA SER A 68 7.73 1.58 -13.55
C SER A 68 8.82 1.11 -12.58
N LEU A 69 9.52 2.04 -11.91
CA LEU A 69 10.53 1.71 -10.91
C LEU A 69 9.90 1.03 -9.69
N ALA A 70 8.77 1.53 -9.19
CA ALA A 70 8.03 0.90 -8.10
C ALA A 70 7.53 -0.49 -8.49
N LEU A 71 6.96 -0.62 -9.70
CA LEU A 71 6.49 -1.91 -10.20
C LEU A 71 7.62 -2.95 -10.31
N ALA A 72 8.80 -2.53 -10.76
CA ALA A 72 9.95 -3.43 -10.86
C ALA A 72 10.38 -3.99 -9.50
N LEU A 73 10.25 -3.19 -8.44
CA LEU A 73 10.51 -3.64 -7.08
C LEU A 73 9.41 -4.60 -6.58
N ASP A 74 8.13 -4.22 -6.73
CA ASP A 74 6.99 -5.06 -6.35
C ASP A 74 7.10 -6.47 -6.98
N LEU A 75 7.51 -6.54 -8.26
CA LEU A 75 7.76 -7.82 -8.96
C LEU A 75 8.90 -8.61 -8.33
N ARG A 76 9.98 -7.96 -7.91
CA ARG A 76 11.12 -8.63 -7.27
C ARG A 76 10.77 -9.18 -5.90
N GLU A 77 9.97 -8.47 -5.13
CA GLU A 77 9.51 -8.89 -3.80
C GLU A 77 8.41 -9.96 -3.85
N GLN A 78 7.94 -10.30 -5.05
CA GLN A 78 6.80 -11.21 -5.26
C GLN A 78 5.53 -10.71 -4.53
N GLU A 79 5.47 -9.41 -4.26
CA GLU A 79 4.27 -8.78 -3.75
C GLU A 79 3.17 -8.78 -4.83
N THR A 80 1.92 -8.84 -4.42
CA THR A 80 0.78 -8.87 -5.34
C THR A 80 0.51 -7.49 -5.95
N GLY A 81 1.49 -7.00 -6.68
CA GLY A 81 1.44 -6.04 -7.79
C GLY A 81 0.89 -4.64 -7.57
N LEU A 82 0.27 -4.30 -6.46
CA LEU A 82 -0.28 -2.95 -6.29
C LEU A 82 -0.09 -2.37 -4.87
N HIS A 83 0.68 -3.04 -4.00
CA HIS A 83 0.93 -2.55 -2.65
C HIS A 83 1.45 -1.10 -2.67
N SER A 84 2.55 -0.85 -3.39
CA SER A 84 3.14 0.49 -3.48
C SER A 84 2.15 1.53 -3.99
N LYS A 85 1.33 1.18 -5.01
CA LYS A 85 0.27 2.08 -5.54
C LYS A 85 -0.88 2.30 -4.56
N ARG A 86 -1.30 1.25 -3.84
CA ARG A 86 -2.34 1.37 -2.82
C ARG A 86 -1.90 2.31 -1.71
N VAL A 87 -0.73 2.04 -1.11
CA VAL A 87 -0.19 2.85 -0.02
C VAL A 87 0.01 4.30 -0.47
N ALA A 88 0.56 4.54 -1.66
CA ALA A 88 0.72 5.89 -2.18
C ALA A 88 -0.62 6.62 -2.39
N SER A 89 -1.61 5.95 -2.95
CA SER A 89 -2.94 6.53 -3.20
C SER A 89 -3.71 6.83 -1.91
N HIS A 90 -3.58 5.96 -0.91
CA HIS A 90 -4.20 6.19 0.41
C HIS A 90 -3.49 7.30 1.19
N THR A 91 -2.16 7.36 1.11
CA THR A 91 -1.39 8.46 1.72
C THR A 91 -1.80 9.81 1.14
N LEU A 92 -2.10 9.89 -0.16
CA LEU A 92 -2.66 11.09 -0.78
C LEU A 92 -3.96 11.55 -0.13
N ILE A 93 -4.85 10.61 0.23
CA ILE A 93 -6.13 10.94 0.88
C ILE A 93 -5.87 11.71 2.17
N LEU A 94 -4.96 11.22 3.01
CA LEU A 94 -4.58 11.89 4.25
C LEU A 94 -3.84 13.21 3.97
N ALA A 95 -2.96 13.22 2.97
CA ALA A 95 -2.12 14.37 2.64
C ALA A 95 -2.95 15.60 2.21
N GLN A 96 -4.13 15.41 1.62
CA GLN A 96 -5.03 16.50 1.22
C GLN A 96 -5.53 17.37 2.40
N HIS A 97 -5.44 16.88 3.63
CA HIS A 97 -5.73 17.68 4.82
C HIS A 97 -4.65 18.73 5.10
N PHE A 98 -3.43 18.50 4.64
CA PHE A 98 -2.24 19.28 5.00
C PHE A 98 -1.64 20.04 3.81
N TYR A 99 -1.75 19.49 2.60
CA TYR A 99 -1.18 20.02 1.38
C TYR A 99 -2.28 20.49 0.42
N ARG A 100 -2.08 21.65 -0.21
CA ARG A 100 -3.05 22.22 -1.16
C ARG A 100 -2.51 22.32 -2.58
N LYS A 101 -1.19 22.29 -2.74
CA LYS A 101 -0.57 22.43 -4.06
C LYS A 101 -0.36 21.07 -4.68
N THR A 102 -0.72 20.95 -5.95
CA THR A 102 -0.64 19.68 -6.71
C THR A 102 0.79 19.11 -6.75
N HIS A 103 1.82 19.97 -6.81
CA HIS A 103 3.20 19.48 -6.82
C HIS A 103 3.59 18.86 -5.47
N GLU A 104 3.16 19.43 -4.34
CA GLU A 104 3.42 18.87 -3.01
C GLU A 104 2.75 17.50 -2.87
N LEU A 105 1.50 17.39 -3.29
CA LEU A 105 0.77 16.11 -3.30
C LEU A 105 1.43 15.06 -4.20
N ARG A 106 1.96 15.47 -5.36
CA ARG A 106 2.71 14.57 -6.25
C ARG A 106 3.97 14.05 -5.59
N GLU A 107 4.71 14.89 -4.90
CA GLU A 107 5.92 14.50 -4.19
C GLU A 107 5.63 13.55 -3.02
N VAL A 108 4.51 13.75 -2.30
CA VAL A 108 4.01 12.80 -1.29
C VAL A 108 3.68 11.45 -1.95
N TYR A 109 2.97 11.48 -3.08
CA TYR A 109 2.62 10.28 -3.83
C TYR A 109 3.87 9.51 -4.27
N TRP A 110 4.84 10.19 -4.87
CA TRP A 110 6.08 9.55 -5.33
C TRP A 110 6.93 9.02 -4.19
N GLY A 111 7.04 9.76 -3.07
CA GLY A 111 7.75 9.29 -1.89
C GLY A 111 7.14 8.03 -1.30
N SER A 112 5.81 7.99 -1.21
CA SER A 112 5.08 6.81 -0.74
C SER A 112 5.17 5.65 -1.72
N LEU A 113 5.13 5.93 -3.03
CA LEU A 113 5.23 4.91 -4.08
C LEU A 113 6.61 4.25 -4.12
N LEU A 114 7.65 5.02 -3.84
CA LEU A 114 9.06 4.58 -3.90
C LEU A 114 9.64 4.25 -2.52
N HIS A 115 8.82 4.17 -1.45
CA HIS A 115 9.30 4.02 -0.08
C HIS A 115 10.36 2.92 0.07
N ASP A 116 10.12 1.81 -0.56
CA ASP A 116 10.93 0.60 -0.50
C ASP A 116 12.01 0.48 -1.61
N VAL A 117 12.17 1.50 -2.48
CA VAL A 117 13.08 1.40 -3.64
C VAL A 117 14.51 0.98 -3.30
N GLY A 118 14.96 1.28 -2.08
CA GLY A 118 16.29 0.89 -1.61
C GLY A 118 16.47 -0.60 -1.36
N LYS A 119 15.40 -1.38 -1.29
CA LYS A 119 15.45 -2.84 -1.20
C LYS A 119 16.06 -3.48 -2.46
N ILE A 120 16.19 -2.72 -3.55
CA ILE A 120 16.94 -3.18 -4.73
C ILE A 120 18.38 -3.55 -4.39
N GLY A 121 18.94 -2.96 -3.34
CA GLY A 121 20.30 -3.27 -2.82
C GLY A 121 20.36 -4.44 -1.84
N VAL A 122 19.22 -5.00 -1.41
CA VAL A 122 19.18 -6.12 -0.47
C VAL A 122 19.37 -7.44 -1.23
N PRO A 123 20.27 -8.35 -0.80
CA PRO A 123 20.44 -9.66 -1.42
C PRO A 123 19.16 -10.50 -1.39
N ASP A 124 18.87 -11.26 -2.45
CA ASP A 124 17.67 -12.11 -2.55
C ASP A 124 17.58 -13.14 -1.43
N ALA A 125 18.73 -13.66 -0.96
CA ALA A 125 18.79 -14.59 0.17
C ALA A 125 18.22 -14.00 1.48
N ILE A 126 18.22 -12.67 1.61
CA ILE A 126 17.64 -11.95 2.75
C ILE A 126 16.22 -11.49 2.40
N LEU A 127 16.06 -10.83 1.27
CA LEU A 127 14.78 -10.24 0.84
C LEU A 127 13.67 -11.29 0.72
N LEU A 128 13.98 -12.43 0.11
CA LEU A 128 13.04 -13.51 -0.15
C LEU A 128 13.14 -14.68 0.84
N LYS A 129 13.79 -14.46 1.99
CA LYS A 129 14.00 -15.49 2.97
C LYS A 129 12.67 -16.01 3.55
N PRO A 130 12.37 -17.31 3.43
CA PRO A 130 11.20 -17.88 4.09
C PRO A 130 11.48 -18.04 5.59
N GLY A 131 11.02 -17.06 6.39
CA GLY A 131 11.18 -17.11 7.84
C GLY A 131 11.76 -15.81 8.43
N ARG A 132 12.15 -15.88 9.70
CA ARG A 132 12.69 -14.70 10.41
C ARG A 132 14.11 -14.40 9.98
N LEU A 133 14.41 -13.12 9.83
CA LEU A 133 15.77 -12.64 9.62
C LEU A 133 16.58 -12.77 10.93
N THR A 134 17.87 -13.08 10.82
CA THR A 134 18.83 -12.95 11.92
C THR A 134 19.15 -11.48 12.20
N ASP A 135 19.85 -11.18 13.30
CA ASP A 135 20.23 -9.80 13.61
C ASP A 135 21.14 -9.19 12.55
N ASP A 136 22.07 -9.98 11.98
CA ASP A 136 22.97 -9.53 10.91
C ASP A 136 22.18 -9.27 9.61
N GLU A 137 21.22 -10.12 9.26
CA GLU A 137 20.34 -9.92 8.11
C GLU A 137 19.43 -8.70 8.31
N TRP A 138 18.94 -8.48 9.52
CA TRP A 138 18.19 -7.27 9.88
C TRP A 138 19.05 -6.02 9.74
N ALA A 139 20.33 -6.07 10.11
CA ALA A 139 21.24 -4.94 9.93
C ALA A 139 21.38 -4.56 8.45
N ILE A 140 21.38 -5.55 7.54
CA ILE A 140 21.39 -5.31 6.09
C ILE A 140 20.03 -4.78 5.62
N MET A 141 18.92 -5.39 6.05
CA MET A 141 17.58 -4.97 5.65
C MET A 141 17.32 -3.51 6.04
N ARG A 142 17.72 -3.11 7.25
CA ARG A 142 17.52 -1.73 7.74
C ARG A 142 18.27 -0.65 6.98
N GLN A 143 19.14 -1.00 6.04
CA GLN A 143 19.83 -0.04 5.20
C GLN A 143 18.98 0.44 4.01
N HIS A 144 17.83 -0.21 3.72
CA HIS A 144 17.04 0.15 2.54
C HIS A 144 16.54 1.60 2.54
N PRO A 145 16.17 2.27 3.67
CA PRO A 145 15.76 3.68 3.61
C PRO A 145 16.92 4.59 3.16
N GLU A 146 18.12 4.36 3.67
CA GLU A 146 19.33 5.12 3.27
C GLU A 146 19.74 4.83 1.82
N ASN A 147 19.70 3.56 1.41
CA ASN A 147 19.98 3.15 0.04
C ASN A 147 18.98 3.80 -0.94
N GLY A 148 17.70 3.80 -0.61
CA GLY A 148 16.65 4.45 -1.39
C GLY A 148 16.84 5.97 -1.47
N PHE A 149 17.16 6.59 -0.36
CA PHE A 149 17.48 8.02 -0.32
C PHE A 149 18.65 8.36 -1.26
N HIS A 150 19.76 7.65 -1.17
CA HIS A 150 20.94 7.88 -2.03
C HIS A 150 20.68 7.63 -3.51
N LEU A 151 19.76 6.74 -3.84
CA LEU A 151 19.33 6.51 -5.21
C LEU A 151 18.56 7.71 -5.77
N LEU A 152 17.71 8.34 -4.95
CA LEU A 152 16.75 9.36 -5.39
C LEU A 152 17.25 10.81 -5.18
N GLU A 153 18.07 11.09 -4.17
CA GLU A 153 18.48 12.46 -3.78
C GLU A 153 19.17 13.26 -4.91
N LYS A 154 19.82 12.55 -5.83
CA LYS A 154 20.51 13.14 -6.98
C LYS A 154 19.57 13.59 -8.09
N LEU A 155 18.30 13.21 -8.02
CA LEU A 155 17.27 13.58 -8.97
C LEU A 155 16.48 14.78 -8.43
N PRO A 156 16.67 16.00 -8.98
CA PRO A 156 16.09 17.22 -8.39
C PRO A 156 14.57 17.16 -8.19
N TYR A 157 13.87 16.47 -9.09
CA TYR A 157 12.42 16.29 -9.04
C TYR A 157 11.95 15.21 -8.04
N LEU A 158 12.86 14.46 -7.42
CA LEU A 158 12.59 13.47 -6.38
C LEU A 158 13.21 13.80 -5.03
N SER A 159 13.82 14.97 -4.87
CA SER A 159 14.54 15.34 -3.65
C SER A 159 13.65 15.38 -2.40
N PHE A 160 12.38 15.76 -2.55
CA PHE A 160 11.40 15.70 -1.45
C PHE A 160 10.94 14.26 -1.23
N ALA A 161 10.62 13.53 -2.30
CA ALA A 161 10.25 12.12 -2.24
C ALA A 161 11.34 11.28 -1.55
N ALA A 162 12.63 11.56 -1.84
CA ALA A 162 13.75 10.91 -1.19
C ALA A 162 13.74 11.04 0.34
N LYS A 163 13.29 12.18 0.87
CA LYS A 163 13.15 12.37 2.32
C LYS A 163 12.05 11.50 2.92
N VAL A 164 10.97 11.26 2.19
CA VAL A 164 9.92 10.32 2.61
C VAL A 164 10.49 8.91 2.66
N VAL A 165 11.22 8.52 1.62
CA VAL A 165 11.90 7.22 1.53
C VAL A 165 12.91 7.04 2.68
N LEU A 166 13.68 8.05 3.04
CA LEU A 166 14.63 7.98 4.17
C LEU A 166 13.92 7.74 5.50
N CYS A 167 12.74 8.36 5.70
CA CYS A 167 12.11 8.46 7.02
C CYS A 167 10.87 7.57 7.18
N HIS A 168 10.53 6.70 6.21
CA HIS A 168 9.29 5.93 6.27
C HIS A 168 9.27 4.88 7.39
N GLU A 169 10.42 4.45 7.86
CA GLU A 169 10.58 3.50 8.97
C GLU A 169 10.81 4.20 10.34
N GLU A 170 10.77 5.54 10.37
CA GLU A 170 10.81 6.28 11.63
C GLU A 170 9.50 6.15 12.40
N ARG A 171 9.60 6.18 13.73
CA ARG A 171 8.46 6.07 14.65
C ARG A 171 8.33 7.36 15.45
N PHE A 172 7.10 7.78 15.71
CA PHE A 172 6.82 9.06 16.36
C PHE A 172 7.49 9.21 17.74
N ASP A 173 7.71 8.11 18.46
CA ASP A 173 8.40 8.07 19.76
C ASP A 173 9.94 8.10 19.67
N GLY A 174 10.51 8.00 18.44
CA GLY A 174 11.95 7.99 18.19
C GLY A 174 12.56 6.59 18.24
N SER A 175 11.77 5.53 18.35
CA SER A 175 12.26 4.14 18.34
C SER A 175 12.43 3.55 16.95
N GLY A 176 12.21 4.36 15.89
CA GLY A 176 12.37 3.99 14.50
C GLY A 176 13.81 4.03 14.00
N TYR A 177 13.99 3.94 12.70
CA TYR A 177 15.31 4.02 12.03
C TYR A 177 15.16 4.70 10.66
N PRO A 178 16.25 5.18 10.02
CA PRO A 178 17.67 5.01 10.40
C PRO A 178 18.18 6.01 11.43
N ALA A 179 17.57 7.20 11.55
CA ALA A 179 18.10 8.29 12.36
C ALA A 179 17.51 8.36 13.78
N GLY A 180 16.44 7.66 14.07
CA GLY A 180 15.72 7.72 15.35
C GLY A 180 15.05 9.08 15.56
N LEU A 181 14.54 9.71 14.50
CA LEU A 181 13.84 10.99 14.56
C LEU A 181 12.59 10.88 15.41
N LYS A 182 12.29 11.95 16.16
CA LYS A 182 11.15 11.95 17.09
C LYS A 182 10.15 13.06 16.79
N GLY A 183 8.88 12.71 16.86
CA GLY A 183 7.79 13.68 16.75
C GLY A 183 7.82 14.40 15.40
N GLN A 184 7.88 15.72 15.44
CA GLN A 184 7.85 16.58 14.25
C GLN A 184 9.19 16.67 13.50
N GLU A 185 10.26 16.08 14.01
CA GLU A 185 11.52 15.92 13.26
C GLU A 185 11.32 15.00 12.05
N ILE A 186 10.37 14.05 12.17
CA ILE A 186 9.97 13.20 11.05
C ILE A 186 9.16 14.04 10.05
N PRO A 187 9.50 14.06 8.75
CA PRO A 187 8.72 14.74 7.74
C PRO A 187 7.25 14.33 7.76
N LEU A 188 6.33 15.30 7.70
CA LEU A 188 4.88 15.01 7.77
C LEU A 188 4.44 13.92 6.77
N PRO A 189 4.88 13.90 5.50
CA PRO A 189 4.49 12.83 4.58
C PRO A 189 4.88 11.43 5.06
N ALA A 190 6.05 11.28 5.68
CA ALA A 190 6.47 9.99 6.24
C ALA A 190 5.61 9.58 7.44
N ARG A 191 5.17 10.55 8.27
CA ARG A 191 4.23 10.31 9.37
C ARG A 191 2.84 9.86 8.88
N LEU A 192 2.35 10.45 7.78
CA LEU A 192 1.09 10.05 7.13
C LEU A 192 1.22 8.66 6.50
N PHE A 193 2.32 8.44 5.79
CA PHE A 193 2.64 7.17 5.17
C PHE A 193 2.63 6.01 6.18
N ALA A 194 3.28 6.17 7.33
CA ALA A 194 3.40 5.12 8.34
C ALA A 194 2.05 4.56 8.82
N VAL A 195 1.02 5.42 8.93
CA VAL A 195 -0.35 5.01 9.27
C VAL A 195 -0.94 4.14 8.17
N ILE A 196 -0.77 4.57 6.93
CA ILE A 196 -1.36 3.90 5.76
C ILE A 196 -0.64 2.58 5.43
N ASP A 197 0.69 2.57 5.49
CA ASP A 197 1.45 1.34 5.28
C ASP A 197 1.08 0.27 6.31
N THR A 198 0.92 0.67 7.57
CA THR A 198 0.45 -0.23 8.62
C THR A 198 -0.99 -0.71 8.36
N LEU A 199 -1.89 0.17 7.90
CA LEU A 199 -3.24 -0.22 7.50
C LEU A 199 -3.19 -1.28 6.40
N ASP A 200 -2.46 -1.02 5.31
CA ASP A 200 -2.29 -1.97 4.19
C ASP A 200 -1.69 -3.29 4.70
N ALA A 201 -0.61 -3.19 5.46
CA ALA A 201 0.02 -4.37 6.05
C ALA A 201 -0.95 -5.21 6.89
N MET A 202 -1.89 -4.62 7.63
CA MET A 202 -2.85 -5.35 8.47
C MET A 202 -4.03 -5.90 7.69
N THR A 203 -4.51 -5.20 6.66
CA THR A 203 -5.78 -5.49 5.99
C THR A 203 -5.64 -6.32 4.72
N PHE A 204 -4.40 -6.63 4.29
CA PHE A 204 -4.16 -7.54 3.16
C PHE A 204 -3.50 -8.84 3.60
N ASP A 205 -3.85 -9.94 2.92
CA ASP A 205 -3.23 -11.25 3.14
C ASP A 205 -1.74 -11.20 2.80
N ARG A 206 -0.91 -11.72 3.70
CA ARG A 206 0.52 -11.94 3.47
C ARG A 206 0.81 -13.46 3.53
N PRO A 207 1.88 -13.96 2.91
CA PRO A 207 2.16 -15.42 2.86
C PRO A 207 2.09 -16.10 4.23
N TYR A 208 2.35 -15.37 5.32
CA TYR A 208 2.42 -15.91 6.68
C TYR A 208 1.31 -15.40 7.61
N ARG A 209 0.38 -14.54 7.12
CA ARG A 209 -0.66 -13.94 7.97
C ARG A 209 -1.90 -13.58 7.17
N LYS A 210 -3.06 -14.00 7.68
CA LYS A 210 -4.36 -13.56 7.17
C LYS A 210 -4.63 -12.09 7.49
N ALA A 211 -5.35 -11.43 6.59
CA ALA A 211 -5.82 -10.07 6.76
C ALA A 211 -6.69 -9.92 8.01
N LEU A 212 -6.50 -8.82 8.70
CA LEU A 212 -7.41 -8.37 9.76
C LEU A 212 -8.57 -7.59 9.15
N SER A 213 -9.67 -7.49 9.89
CA SER A 213 -10.74 -6.56 9.53
C SER A 213 -10.25 -5.11 9.65
N PHE A 214 -10.86 -4.21 8.87
CA PHE A 214 -10.57 -2.77 9.00
C PHE A 214 -10.77 -2.27 10.44
N ASP A 215 -11.82 -2.74 11.14
CA ASP A 215 -12.08 -2.33 12.53
C ASP A 215 -10.95 -2.75 13.48
N ALA A 216 -10.42 -3.97 13.31
CA ALA A 216 -9.30 -4.43 14.12
C ALA A 216 -8.02 -3.59 13.83
N ALA A 217 -7.74 -3.30 12.56
CA ALA A 217 -6.62 -2.45 12.18
C ALA A 217 -6.78 -1.02 12.71
N LYS A 218 -8.00 -0.44 12.62
CA LYS A 218 -8.31 0.88 13.17
C LYS A 218 -8.05 0.97 14.67
N VAL A 219 -8.53 -0.01 15.44
CA VAL A 219 -8.31 -0.05 16.90
C VAL A 219 -6.80 -0.05 17.20
N GLU A 220 -6.02 -0.84 16.49
CA GLU A 220 -4.57 -0.91 16.69
C GLU A 220 -3.87 0.40 16.31
N ILE A 221 -4.21 1.00 15.16
CA ILE A 221 -3.66 2.29 14.74
C ILE A 221 -3.95 3.37 15.78
N MET A 222 -5.20 3.45 16.27
CA MET A 222 -5.58 4.43 17.29
C MET A 222 -4.84 4.18 18.62
N ARG A 223 -4.63 2.92 19.01
CA ARG A 223 -3.89 2.55 20.21
C ARG A 223 -2.43 3.00 20.17
N MET A 224 -1.83 3.01 18.96
CA MET A 224 -0.43 3.36 18.74
C MET A 224 -0.20 4.86 18.49
N ALA A 225 -1.25 5.69 18.57
CA ALA A 225 -1.12 7.14 18.47
C ALA A 225 -0.21 7.70 19.59
N GLY A 226 0.73 8.57 19.21
CA GLY A 226 1.73 9.13 20.12
C GLY A 226 2.96 8.25 20.37
N SER A 227 2.93 6.98 19.93
CA SER A 227 4.08 6.07 19.98
C SER A 227 4.59 5.75 18.58
N GLN A 228 3.96 4.87 17.86
CA GLN A 228 4.34 4.58 16.47
C GLN A 228 3.91 5.71 15.53
N PHE A 229 2.69 6.22 15.72
CA PHE A 229 2.05 7.16 14.79
C PHE A 229 1.91 8.56 15.37
N ASP A 230 2.02 9.56 14.50
CA ASP A 230 1.64 10.93 14.81
C ASP A 230 0.13 11.00 15.09
N PRO A 231 -0.29 11.53 16.25
CA PRO A 231 -1.72 11.75 16.53
C PRO A 231 -2.46 12.54 15.45
N GLN A 232 -1.80 13.50 14.78
CA GLN A 232 -2.42 14.28 13.69
C GLN A 232 -2.66 13.39 12.44
N ALA A 233 -1.76 12.48 12.15
CA ALA A 233 -1.95 11.51 11.07
C ALA A 233 -3.07 10.52 11.38
N VAL A 234 -3.18 10.07 12.63
CA VAL A 234 -4.28 9.22 13.09
C VAL A 234 -5.62 9.94 13.04
N ASP A 235 -5.66 11.23 13.41
CA ASP A 235 -6.88 12.05 13.27
C ASP A 235 -7.34 12.16 11.82
N ALA A 236 -6.41 12.39 10.88
CA ALA A 236 -6.72 12.42 9.45
C ALA A 236 -7.23 11.05 8.96
N PHE A 237 -6.60 9.95 9.39
CA PHE A 237 -7.03 8.58 9.10
C PHE A 237 -8.49 8.33 9.56
N VAL A 238 -8.84 8.75 10.78
CA VAL A 238 -10.21 8.58 11.31
C VAL A 238 -11.23 9.42 10.53
N ARG A 239 -10.87 10.64 10.08
CA ARG A 239 -11.75 11.48 9.25
C ARG A 239 -12.03 10.86 7.89
N GLU A 240 -11.08 10.17 7.30
CA GLU A 240 -11.18 9.56 5.98
C GLU A 240 -11.57 8.07 6.03
N GLU A 241 -12.05 7.60 7.16
CA GLU A 241 -12.41 6.19 7.39
C GLU A 241 -13.29 5.61 6.27
N ALA A 242 -14.32 6.34 5.84
CA ALA A 242 -15.27 5.85 4.85
C ALA A 242 -14.59 5.50 3.52
N ILE A 243 -13.72 6.41 3.05
CA ILE A 243 -12.95 6.22 1.81
C ILE A 243 -11.94 5.09 1.95
N LEU A 244 -11.25 5.01 3.10
CA LEU A 244 -10.24 3.99 3.33
C LEU A 244 -10.86 2.59 3.45
N ARG A 245 -12.07 2.48 4.01
CA ARG A 245 -12.83 1.21 4.04
C ARG A 245 -13.20 0.70 2.66
N GLU A 246 -13.61 1.58 1.74
CA GLU A 246 -13.91 1.17 0.36
C GLU A 246 -12.72 0.48 -0.30
N MET A 247 -11.50 0.90 0.03
CA MET A 247 -10.29 0.38 -0.58
C MET A 247 -9.78 -0.91 0.07
N THR A 248 -10.00 -1.10 1.36
CA THR A 248 -9.66 -2.36 2.05
C THR A 248 -10.72 -3.45 1.85
N ALA A 249 -11.92 -3.08 1.35
CA ALA A 249 -12.94 -4.05 0.96
C ALA A 249 -12.62 -4.81 -0.33
N LEU A 250 -11.57 -4.41 -1.06
CA LEU A 250 -11.04 -5.14 -2.19
C LEU A 250 -10.30 -6.39 -1.68
N ASP A 251 -10.98 -7.51 -1.73
CA ASP A 251 -10.46 -8.80 -1.27
C ASP A 251 -9.57 -9.38 -2.39
N TYR A 252 -8.25 -9.18 -2.23
CA TYR A 252 -7.28 -9.72 -3.18
C TYR A 252 -7.11 -11.21 -2.95
N LEU A 253 -7.63 -12.01 -3.85
CA LEU A 253 -7.12 -13.38 -3.99
C LEU A 253 -5.72 -13.26 -4.60
N ALA A 254 -4.71 -13.65 -3.82
CA ALA A 254 -3.38 -13.93 -4.32
C ALA A 254 -3.47 -15.07 -5.34
N GLY A 255 -3.81 -14.73 -6.58
CA GLY A 255 -3.58 -15.58 -7.73
C GLY A 255 -2.14 -15.37 -8.18
N PRO A 256 -1.38 -16.43 -8.55
CA PRO A 256 -0.07 -16.24 -9.14
C PRO A 256 -0.23 -15.32 -10.35
N LEU A 257 0.69 -14.35 -10.48
CA LEU A 257 0.87 -13.55 -11.68
C LEU A 257 0.72 -14.46 -12.89
N GLN A 258 -0.46 -14.44 -13.52
CA GLN A 258 -0.64 -15.11 -14.81
C GLN A 258 0.20 -14.32 -15.80
N ARG A 259 1.23 -15.01 -16.24
CA ARG A 259 2.24 -14.67 -17.23
C ARG A 259 1.73 -13.69 -18.28
N LEU A 260 2.44 -12.57 -18.36
CA LEU A 260 2.49 -11.75 -19.56
C LEU A 260 3.00 -12.58 -20.74
#